data_577be75ea412c10fd212c46216e1b1d8
#
_entry.id   577be75ea412c10fd212c46216e1b1d8
#
_cell.length_a   1.000
_cell.length_b   1.000
_cell.length_c   1.000
_cell.angle_alpha   90.00
_cell.angle_beta   90.00
_cell.angle_gamma   90.00
#
_symmetry.space_group_name_H-M   'P 1'
#
loop_
_entity.id
_entity.type
_entity.pdbx_description
1 polymer ?
#
loop_
_entity_poly.entity_id
_entity_poly.type
_entity_poly.pdbx_seq_one_letter_code
_entity_poly.pdbx_strand_id
1 'polypeptide(L)'
;MHGPVYKDVYNIFKRFRYNVIDDPKFVMFEGYKKYLDDKDKYIIDLVVNTFGQYGGKVLEKTTHKESPWLLARNGFGENVPSNEIISKETIKEYFHELINEYDISKEENINKYILNLSNII
;
A
#
# COMPACT_ATOMS: atom_id res chain seq x y z
N MET A 1 -12.47 1.49 -9.44
CA MET A 1 -12.40 1.51 -7.98
C MET A 1 -10.95 1.44 -7.56
N HIS A 2 -10.56 2.10 -6.48
CA HIS A 2 -9.18 2.13 -5.99
C HIS A 2 -8.94 1.03 -4.95
N GLY A 3 -7.66 0.69 -4.71
CA GLY A 3 -7.24 -0.21 -3.65
C GLY A 3 -7.47 0.33 -2.24
N PRO A 4 -6.88 -0.30 -1.23
CA PRO A 4 -6.96 0.16 0.16
C PRO A 4 -6.47 1.60 0.32
N VAL A 5 -7.15 2.38 1.14
CA VAL A 5 -6.77 3.78 1.40
C VAL A 5 -6.89 4.11 2.89
N TYR A 6 -6.02 5.00 3.35
CA TYR A 6 -6.26 5.73 4.59
C TYR A 6 -7.21 6.89 4.29
N LYS A 7 -8.40 6.85 4.86
CA LYS A 7 -9.49 7.78 4.54
C LYS A 7 -9.09 9.25 4.72
N ASP A 8 -8.40 9.58 5.79
CA ASP A 8 -7.99 10.95 6.07
C ASP A 8 -6.93 11.43 5.07
N VAL A 9 -5.94 10.61 4.75
CA VAL A 9 -4.93 10.90 3.73
C VAL A 9 -5.58 11.05 2.36
N TYR A 10 -6.48 10.13 1.99
CA TYR A 10 -7.23 10.22 0.74
C TYR A 10 -8.01 11.53 0.64
N ASN A 11 -8.70 11.94 1.69
CA ASN A 11 -9.49 13.18 1.70
C ASN A 11 -8.63 14.43 1.52
N ILE A 12 -7.40 14.43 2.02
CA ILE A 12 -6.46 15.53 1.83
C ILE A 12 -6.00 15.62 0.37
N PHE A 13 -5.63 14.49 -0.23
CA PHE A 13 -4.96 14.47 -1.54
C PHE A 13 -5.89 14.27 -2.74
N LYS A 14 -7.13 13.83 -2.56
CA LYS A 14 -8.07 13.58 -3.67
C LYS A 14 -8.31 14.79 -4.58
N ARG A 15 -8.09 16.03 -4.07
CA ARG A 15 -8.23 17.27 -4.85
C ARG A 15 -7.23 17.37 -6.00
N PHE A 16 -6.07 16.73 -5.87
CA PHE A 16 -5.05 16.74 -6.92
C PHE A 16 -5.38 15.82 -8.09
N ARG A 17 -6.30 14.85 -7.91
CA ARG A 17 -6.69 13.85 -8.92
C ARG A 17 -5.47 13.15 -9.50
N TYR A 18 -5.19 13.37 -10.79
CA TYR A 18 -4.04 12.81 -11.51
C TYR A 18 -2.88 13.81 -11.66
N ASN A 19 -3.00 14.99 -11.09
CA ASN A 19 -1.97 16.01 -11.18
C ASN A 19 -0.87 15.78 -10.13
N VAL A 20 0.27 16.39 -10.38
CA VAL A 20 1.37 16.39 -9.41
C VAL A 20 0.93 17.12 -8.14
N ILE A 21 1.36 16.60 -7.00
CA ILE A 21 1.17 17.27 -5.70
C ILE A 21 2.26 18.33 -5.58
N ASP A 22 1.95 19.55 -5.99
CA ASP A 22 2.88 20.68 -6.05
C ASP A 22 2.64 21.74 -4.98
N ASP A 23 1.72 21.48 -4.06
CA ASP A 23 1.43 22.39 -2.94
C ASP A 23 2.65 22.46 -2.02
N PRO A 24 3.29 23.65 -1.85
CA PRO A 24 4.49 23.80 -1.02
C PRO A 24 4.29 23.35 0.42
N LYS A 25 3.06 23.41 0.93
CA LYS A 25 2.69 22.95 2.27
C LYS A 25 2.99 21.46 2.47
N PHE A 26 2.89 20.64 1.42
CA PHE A 26 3.17 19.21 1.49
C PHE A 26 4.58 18.87 1.03
N VAL A 27 5.07 19.53 0.00
CA VAL A 27 6.38 19.26 -0.61
C VAL A 27 7.53 19.65 0.32
N MET A 28 7.40 20.77 1.05
CA MET A 28 8.46 21.31 1.92
C MET A 28 8.26 20.98 3.40
N PHE A 29 7.24 20.23 3.77
CA PHE A 29 6.98 19.87 5.15
C PHE A 29 7.90 18.74 5.63
N GLU A 30 8.86 19.07 6.46
CA GLU A 30 9.76 18.11 7.11
C GLU A 30 9.43 17.84 8.59
N GLY A 31 8.39 18.48 9.10
CA GLY A 31 8.00 18.39 10.51
C GLY A 31 7.67 16.99 11.01
N TYR A 32 7.26 16.09 10.12
CA TYR A 32 6.96 14.69 10.43
C TYR A 32 8.17 13.93 11.01
N LYS A 33 9.39 14.32 10.65
CA LYS A 33 10.64 13.70 11.16
C LYS A 33 10.79 13.80 12.67
N LYS A 34 10.11 14.77 13.31
CA LYS A 34 10.11 14.94 14.77
C LYS A 34 9.29 13.89 15.52
N TYR A 35 8.33 13.26 14.83
CA TYR A 35 7.37 12.34 15.42
C TYR A 35 7.67 10.87 15.12
N LEU A 36 8.70 10.61 14.33
CA LEU A 36 9.10 9.26 13.93
C LEU A 36 10.41 8.88 14.61
N ASP A 37 10.43 7.72 15.23
CA ASP A 37 11.68 7.13 15.70
C ASP A 37 12.50 6.53 14.53
N ASP A 38 13.73 6.09 14.81
CA ASP A 38 14.61 5.56 13.76
C ASP A 38 14.10 4.27 13.14
N LYS A 39 13.36 3.45 13.91
CA LYS A 39 12.72 2.24 13.41
C LYS A 39 11.60 2.57 12.41
N ASP A 40 10.76 3.54 12.73
CA ASP A 40 9.69 3.99 11.84
C ASP A 40 10.25 4.56 10.53
N LYS A 41 11.29 5.39 10.62
CA LYS A 41 11.98 5.94 9.44
C LYS A 41 12.55 4.84 8.58
N TYR A 42 13.22 3.85 9.16
CA TYR A 42 13.76 2.71 8.44
C TYR A 42 12.68 1.93 7.69
N ILE A 43 11.54 1.66 8.33
CA ILE A 43 10.42 0.94 7.71
C ILE A 43 9.83 1.75 6.55
N ILE A 44 9.64 3.05 6.74
CA ILE A 44 9.12 3.94 5.69
C ILE A 44 10.07 3.97 4.49
N ASP A 45 11.37 4.15 4.73
CA ASP A 45 12.37 4.16 3.67
C ASP A 45 12.40 2.83 2.91
N LEU A 46 12.34 1.71 3.61
CA LEU A 46 12.26 0.37 3.01
C LEU A 46 11.04 0.25 2.10
N VAL A 47 9.87 0.64 2.58
CA VAL A 47 8.62 0.59 1.79
C VAL A 47 8.69 1.49 0.57
N VAL A 48 9.13 2.74 0.73
CA VAL A 48 9.24 3.71 -0.36
C VAL A 48 10.26 3.25 -1.41
N ASN A 49 11.43 2.80 -0.98
CA ASN A 49 12.47 2.33 -1.90
C ASN A 49 12.05 1.07 -2.66
N THR A 50 11.28 0.19 -2.03
CA THR A 50 10.84 -1.06 -2.64
C THR A 50 9.62 -0.87 -3.55
N PHE A 51 8.56 -0.24 -3.03
CA PHE A 51 7.28 -0.13 -3.75
C PHE A 51 7.17 1.14 -4.59
N GLY A 52 7.92 2.18 -4.29
CA GLY A 52 7.89 3.45 -5.01
C GLY A 52 8.33 3.37 -6.48
N GLN A 53 9.02 2.30 -6.87
CA GLN A 53 9.38 2.04 -8.26
C GLN A 53 8.21 1.56 -9.13
N TYR A 54 7.11 1.11 -8.51
CA TYR A 54 5.95 0.61 -9.22
C TYR A 54 4.89 1.69 -9.42
N GLY A 55 4.29 1.72 -10.59
CA GLY A 55 3.16 2.61 -10.86
C GLY A 55 1.92 2.23 -10.06
N GLY A 56 1.08 3.21 -9.77
CA GLY A 56 -0.14 3.02 -8.96
C GLY A 56 -1.06 1.92 -9.46
N LYS A 57 -1.16 1.70 -10.77
CA LYS A 57 -1.95 0.61 -11.37
C LYS A 57 -1.41 -0.78 -11.01
N VAL A 58 -0.10 -0.94 -10.94
CA VAL A 58 0.52 -2.21 -10.53
C VAL A 58 0.22 -2.47 -9.06
N LEU A 59 0.41 -1.46 -8.20
CA LEU A 59 0.13 -1.58 -6.77
C LEU A 59 -1.36 -1.85 -6.49
N GLU A 60 -2.26 -1.19 -7.21
CA GLU A 60 -3.71 -1.44 -7.12
C GLU A 60 -4.03 -2.89 -7.47
N LYS A 61 -3.53 -3.41 -8.59
CA LYS A 61 -3.74 -4.80 -8.99
C LYS A 61 -3.16 -5.80 -7.99
N THR A 62 -1.99 -5.50 -7.43
CA THR A 62 -1.36 -6.32 -6.40
C THR A 62 -2.26 -6.41 -5.18
N THR A 63 -2.68 -5.27 -4.62
CA THR A 63 -3.52 -5.25 -3.43
C THR A 63 -4.87 -5.90 -3.62
N HIS A 64 -5.46 -5.85 -4.82
CA HIS A 64 -6.71 -6.52 -5.16
C HIS A 64 -6.63 -8.06 -5.19
N LYS A 65 -5.43 -8.61 -5.16
CA LYS A 65 -5.18 -10.06 -5.06
C LYS A 65 -4.84 -10.52 -3.65
N GLU A 66 -4.54 -9.60 -2.77
CA GLU A 66 -4.16 -9.90 -1.39
C GLU A 66 -5.37 -10.23 -0.53
N SER A 67 -5.22 -11.24 0.35
CA SER A 67 -6.32 -11.70 1.20
C SER A 67 -6.90 -10.62 2.12
N PRO A 68 -6.14 -9.67 2.68
CA PRO A 68 -6.73 -8.61 3.50
C PRO A 68 -7.79 -7.79 2.77
N TRP A 69 -7.52 -7.44 1.51
CA TRP A 69 -8.47 -6.71 0.68
C TRP A 69 -9.67 -7.59 0.28
N LEU A 70 -9.41 -8.81 -0.16
CA LEU A 70 -10.47 -9.75 -0.58
C LEU A 70 -11.44 -10.09 0.55
N LEU A 71 -10.92 -10.34 1.76
CA LEU A 71 -11.73 -10.64 2.94
C LEU A 71 -12.59 -9.43 3.36
N ALA A 72 -12.03 -8.24 3.36
CA ALA A 72 -12.77 -7.03 3.69
C ALA A 72 -13.89 -6.74 2.67
N ARG A 73 -13.75 -7.17 1.44
CA ARG A 73 -14.81 -7.06 0.41
C ARG A 73 -15.99 -7.97 0.63
N ASN A 74 -15.83 -9.04 1.38
CA ASN A 74 -16.90 -9.97 1.76
C ASN A 74 -17.77 -10.43 0.55
N GLY A 75 -17.13 -10.79 -0.55
CA GLY A 75 -17.80 -11.24 -1.77
C GLY A 75 -18.33 -10.15 -2.70
N PHE A 76 -18.21 -8.86 -2.34
CA PHE A 76 -18.54 -7.79 -3.28
C PHE A 76 -17.61 -7.78 -4.49
N GLY A 77 -18.17 -7.58 -5.67
CA GLY A 77 -17.41 -7.47 -6.91
C GLY A 77 -16.37 -6.33 -6.86
N GLU A 78 -15.29 -6.49 -7.63
CA GLU A 78 -14.15 -5.56 -7.64
C GLU A 78 -14.54 -4.10 -7.91
N ASN A 79 -15.58 -3.88 -8.71
CA ASN A 79 -16.05 -2.55 -9.09
C ASN A 79 -17.14 -1.97 -8.17
N VAL A 80 -17.55 -2.71 -7.15
CA VAL A 80 -18.56 -2.24 -6.19
C VAL A 80 -17.88 -1.40 -5.11
N PRO A 81 -18.31 -0.15 -4.87
CA PRO A 81 -17.79 0.67 -3.78
C PRO A 81 -17.99 -0.01 -2.42
N SER A 82 -16.99 0.06 -1.56
CA SER A 82 -17.06 -0.48 -0.20
C SER A 82 -16.34 0.47 0.75
N ASN A 83 -16.90 0.61 1.95
CA ASN A 83 -16.30 1.33 3.07
C ASN A 83 -15.86 0.38 4.19
N GLU A 84 -15.77 -0.92 3.90
CA GLU A 84 -15.33 -1.92 4.87
C GLU A 84 -13.89 -1.66 5.31
N ILE A 85 -13.66 -1.81 6.61
CA ILE A 85 -12.35 -1.62 7.20
C ILE A 85 -11.56 -2.92 7.05
N ILE A 86 -10.32 -2.79 6.52
CA ILE A 86 -9.39 -3.91 6.53
C ILE A 86 -8.79 -4.01 7.93
N SER A 87 -8.98 -5.16 8.57
CA SER A 87 -8.48 -5.40 9.92
C SER A 87 -6.96 -5.43 9.94
N LYS A 88 -6.36 -4.81 10.96
CA LYS A 88 -4.91 -4.84 11.16
C LYS A 88 -4.40 -6.25 11.46
N GLU A 89 -5.20 -7.05 12.12
CA GLU A 89 -4.91 -8.45 12.40
C GLU A 89 -4.78 -9.24 11.11
N THR A 90 -5.74 -9.10 10.20
CA THR A 90 -5.70 -9.76 8.88
C THR A 90 -4.48 -9.35 8.06
N ILE A 91 -4.12 -8.06 8.09
CA ILE A 91 -2.91 -7.56 7.44
C ILE A 91 -1.67 -8.22 8.05
N LYS A 92 -1.59 -8.25 9.38
CA LYS A 92 -0.45 -8.83 10.11
C LYS A 92 -0.29 -10.32 9.80
N GLU A 93 -1.36 -11.09 9.84
CA GLU A 93 -1.35 -12.53 9.54
C GLU A 93 -0.87 -12.78 8.11
N TYR A 94 -1.43 -12.06 7.15
CA TYR A 94 -1.07 -12.18 5.74
C TYR A 94 0.42 -11.93 5.49
N PHE A 95 0.96 -10.82 6.00
CA PHE A 95 2.36 -10.50 5.80
C PHE A 95 3.30 -11.38 6.63
N HIS A 96 2.84 -11.92 7.75
CA HIS A 96 3.61 -12.91 8.50
C HIS A 96 3.79 -14.22 7.71
N GLU A 97 2.75 -14.71 7.07
CA GLU A 97 2.82 -15.86 6.17
C GLU A 97 3.71 -15.58 4.96
N LEU A 98 3.57 -14.38 4.39
CA LEU A 98 4.33 -13.95 3.23
C LEU A 98 5.84 -13.89 3.49
N ILE A 99 6.27 -13.46 4.68
CA ILE A 99 7.67 -13.47 5.09
C ILE A 99 8.24 -14.88 5.04
N ASN A 100 7.47 -15.87 5.47
CA ASN A 100 7.88 -17.27 5.47
C ASN A 100 7.95 -17.85 4.04
N GLU A 101 7.06 -17.42 3.16
CA GLU A 101 7.00 -17.92 1.78
C GLU A 101 8.04 -17.28 0.87
N TYR A 102 8.22 -15.96 0.93
CA TYR A 102 9.03 -15.19 -0.01
C TYR A 102 10.29 -14.58 0.60
N ASP A 103 10.47 -14.63 1.92
CA ASP A 103 11.51 -13.85 2.61
C ASP A 103 11.55 -12.39 2.11
N ILE A 104 10.44 -11.69 2.27
CA ILE A 104 10.26 -10.30 1.78
C ILE A 104 11.17 -9.27 2.46
N SER A 105 12.07 -9.71 3.35
CA SER A 105 13.18 -8.87 3.81
C SER A 105 14.19 -8.54 2.71
N LYS A 106 14.16 -9.27 1.59
CA LYS A 106 15.03 -9.06 0.42
C LYS A 106 14.24 -8.45 -0.74
N GLU A 107 14.76 -7.36 -1.29
CA GLU A 107 14.13 -6.64 -2.40
C GLU A 107 13.80 -7.54 -3.61
N GLU A 108 14.72 -8.44 -3.97
CA GLU A 108 14.51 -9.38 -5.07
C GLU A 108 13.28 -10.29 -4.89
N ASN A 109 12.99 -10.67 -3.65
CA ASN A 109 11.83 -11.50 -3.33
C ASN A 109 10.52 -10.70 -3.32
N ILE A 110 10.57 -9.44 -2.92
CA ILE A 110 9.44 -8.52 -3.04
C ILE A 110 9.10 -8.31 -4.52
N ASN A 111 10.10 -8.14 -5.37
CA ASN A 111 9.89 -8.03 -6.81
C ASN A 111 9.22 -9.28 -7.40
N LYS A 112 9.65 -10.48 -7.01
CA LYS A 112 8.98 -11.75 -7.40
C LYS A 112 7.54 -11.79 -6.94
N TYR A 113 7.28 -11.42 -5.70
CA TYR A 113 5.92 -11.36 -5.14
C TYR A 113 5.00 -10.46 -5.94
N ILE A 114 5.43 -9.23 -6.21
CA ILE A 114 4.64 -8.26 -6.99
C ILE A 114 4.41 -8.76 -8.42
N LEU A 115 5.43 -9.31 -9.06
CA LEU A 115 5.30 -9.85 -10.42
C LEU A 115 4.33 -11.03 -10.46
N ASN A 116 4.40 -11.94 -9.50
CA ASN A 116 3.49 -13.07 -9.43
C ASN A 116 2.03 -12.62 -9.27
N LEU A 117 1.75 -11.65 -8.40
CA LEU A 117 0.40 -11.14 -8.21
C LEU A 117 -0.08 -10.29 -9.40
N SER A 118 0.77 -9.45 -9.98
CA SER A 118 0.38 -8.58 -11.09
C SER A 118 0.17 -9.33 -12.41
N ASN A 119 0.84 -10.47 -12.61
CA ASN A 119 0.74 -11.28 -13.81
C ASN A 119 -0.37 -12.34 -13.77
N ILE A 120 -1.00 -12.56 -12.63
CA ILE A 120 -2.17 -13.42 -12.48
C ILE A 120 -3.41 -12.63 -12.99
N ILE A 121 -3.48 -12.48 -14.26
CA ILE A 121 -4.65 -11.88 -14.93
C ILE A 121 -5.39 -12.98 -15.66
#